data_54427a2a0770f2478a998d80c23b7e5c
#
_entry.id   54427a2a0770f2478a998d80c23b7e5c
#
_cell.length_a   1.000
_cell.length_b   1.000
_cell.length_c   1.000
_cell.angle_alpha   90.00
_cell.angle_beta   90.00
_cell.angle_gamma   90.00
#
_symmetry.space_group_name_H-M   'P 1'
#
loop_
_entity.id
_entity.type
_entity.pdbx_description
1 polymer ?
#
loop_
_entity_poly.entity_id
_entity_poly.type
_entity_poly.pdbx_seq_one_letter_code
_entity_poly.pdbx_strand_id
1 'polypeptide(L)'
;MTTDQAGDMRTLIEQIAKALVDAPDQVAVGAIDENDGTVLERKVADQDLGKVIGKQGRTARAMRTLLGAASMKQHKRYTLEILE
;
A
#
# COMPACT_ATOMS: atom_id res chain seq x y z
N MET A 1 -1.17 19.23 14.56
CA MET A 1 -1.77 18.62 13.39
C MET A 1 -2.18 17.19 13.73
N THR A 2 -3.42 16.88 13.49
CA THR A 2 -3.90 15.53 13.72
C THR A 2 -3.38 14.63 12.61
N THR A 3 -2.75 13.54 13.00
CA THR A 3 -2.29 12.57 12.02
C THR A 3 -3.17 11.33 12.08
N ASP A 4 -3.83 11.06 11.00
CA ASP A 4 -4.42 9.75 10.76
C ASP A 4 -3.32 8.89 10.14
N GLN A 5 -2.63 8.15 10.99
CA GLN A 5 -1.48 7.37 10.55
C GLN A 5 -1.85 6.32 9.50
N ALA A 6 -3.01 5.69 9.65
CA ALA A 6 -3.47 4.71 8.66
C ALA A 6 -3.81 5.41 7.34
N GLY A 7 -4.44 6.60 7.41
CA GLY A 7 -4.75 7.39 6.23
C GLY A 7 -3.49 7.87 5.53
N ASP A 8 -2.46 8.27 6.29
CA ASP A 8 -1.18 8.69 5.71
C ASP A 8 -0.50 7.54 4.98
N MET A 9 -0.51 6.33 5.55
CA MET A 9 0.06 5.16 4.90
C MET A 9 -0.75 4.76 3.67
N ARG A 10 -2.07 4.82 3.75
CA ARG A 10 -2.95 4.54 2.61
C ARG A 10 -2.65 5.50 1.46
N THR A 11 -2.53 6.80 1.76
CA THR A 11 -2.23 7.82 0.75
C THR A 11 -0.88 7.59 0.12
N LEU A 12 0.13 7.23 0.91
CA LEU A 12 1.47 6.95 0.39
C LEU A 12 1.44 5.78 -0.58
N ILE A 13 0.82 4.68 -0.21
CA ILE A 13 0.73 3.49 -1.08
C ILE A 13 -0.06 3.82 -2.34
N GLU A 14 -1.15 4.58 -2.22
CA GLU A 14 -1.94 5.01 -3.37
C GLU A 14 -1.09 5.83 -4.35
N GLN A 15 -0.32 6.79 -3.86
CA GLN A 15 0.51 7.63 -4.71
C GLN A 15 1.62 6.84 -5.40
N ILE A 16 2.24 5.90 -4.68
CA ILE A 16 3.26 5.04 -5.27
C ILE A 16 2.65 4.21 -6.40
N ALA A 17 1.50 3.59 -6.15
CA ALA A 17 0.84 2.78 -7.16
C ALA A 17 0.45 3.61 -8.38
N LYS A 18 -0.12 4.81 -8.17
CA LYS A 18 -0.51 5.68 -9.28
C LYS A 18 0.69 6.12 -10.12
N ALA A 19 1.85 6.26 -9.52
CA ALA A 19 3.07 6.65 -10.24
C ALA A 19 3.60 5.53 -11.14
N LEU A 20 3.23 4.29 -10.88
CA LEU A 20 3.78 3.13 -11.57
C LEU A 20 2.88 2.58 -12.68
N VAL A 21 1.59 2.88 -12.64
CA VAL A 21 0.60 2.25 -13.52
C VAL A 21 0.22 3.14 -14.71
N ASP A 22 -0.36 2.52 -15.73
CA ASP A 22 -0.88 3.25 -16.90
C ASP A 22 -2.31 3.77 -16.68
N ALA A 23 -3.05 3.18 -15.74
CA ALA A 23 -4.42 3.57 -15.44
C ALA A 23 -4.55 4.02 -13.98
N PRO A 24 -4.00 5.20 -13.63
CA PRO A 24 -3.98 5.65 -12.23
C PRO A 24 -5.38 5.90 -11.64
N ASP A 25 -6.35 6.19 -12.46
CA ASP A 25 -7.73 6.37 -12.02
C ASP A 25 -8.41 5.07 -11.58
N GLN A 26 -7.81 3.93 -11.88
CA GLN A 26 -8.31 2.62 -11.42
C GLN A 26 -7.59 2.12 -10.17
N VAL A 27 -6.65 2.88 -9.64
CA VAL A 27 -5.99 2.54 -8.39
C VAL A 27 -6.92 2.82 -7.22
N ALA A 28 -7.10 1.85 -6.37
CA ALA A 28 -7.86 2.00 -5.14
C ALA A 28 -7.07 1.38 -3.98
N VAL A 29 -6.98 2.08 -2.89
CA VAL A 29 -6.33 1.58 -1.67
C VAL A 29 -7.30 1.76 -0.52
N GLY A 30 -7.67 0.65 0.12
CA GLY A 30 -8.51 0.65 1.30
C GLY A 30 -7.70 0.33 2.54
N ALA A 31 -8.17 0.77 3.68
CA ALA A 31 -7.56 0.46 4.97
C ALA A 31 -8.59 -0.24 5.83
N ILE A 32 -8.23 -1.42 6.35
CA ILE A 32 -9.10 -2.20 7.22
C ILE A 32 -8.40 -2.33 8.57
N ASP A 33 -9.03 -1.78 9.61
CA ASP A 33 -8.49 -1.91 10.96
C ASP A 33 -8.83 -3.28 11.54
N GLU A 34 -7.82 -3.94 12.06
CA GLU A 34 -7.95 -5.21 12.75
C GLU A 34 -7.38 -5.08 14.16
N ASN A 35 -7.60 -6.11 14.98
CA ASN A 35 -7.20 -6.07 16.40
C ASN A 35 -5.73 -5.77 16.61
N ASP A 36 -4.87 -6.27 15.73
CA ASP A 36 -3.43 -6.16 15.87
C ASP A 36 -2.79 -5.25 14.82
N GLY A 37 -3.59 -4.49 14.08
CA GLY A 37 -3.02 -3.57 13.09
C GLY A 37 -3.99 -3.16 12.00
N THR A 38 -3.43 -2.61 10.94
CA THR A 38 -4.19 -2.14 9.78
C THR A 38 -3.74 -2.91 8.54
N VAL A 39 -4.69 -3.43 7.80
CA VAL A 39 -4.44 -4.07 6.51
C VAL A 39 -4.73 -3.04 5.43
N LEU A 40 -3.75 -2.78 4.57
CA LEU A 40 -3.91 -1.92 3.41
C LEU A 40 -4.12 -2.80 2.20
N GLU A 41 -5.28 -2.68 1.57
CA GLU A 41 -5.64 -3.45 0.39
C GLU A 41 -5.47 -2.58 -0.84
N ARG A 42 -4.67 -3.04 -1.80
CA ARG A 42 -4.42 -2.30 -3.03
C ARG A 42 -5.01 -3.03 -4.21
N LYS A 43 -5.77 -2.28 -5.00
CA LYS A 43 -6.34 -2.79 -6.25
C LYS A 43 -5.94 -1.87 -7.39
N VAL A 44 -5.55 -2.45 -8.51
CA VAL A 44 -5.21 -1.74 -9.74
C VAL A 44 -5.88 -2.44 -10.91
N ALA A 45 -5.83 -1.83 -12.11
CA ALA A 45 -6.28 -2.49 -13.30
C ALA A 45 -5.48 -3.78 -13.53
N ASP A 46 -6.12 -4.84 -14.01
CA ASP A 46 -5.46 -6.13 -14.19
C ASP A 46 -4.19 -6.02 -15.03
N GLN A 47 -4.23 -5.19 -16.07
CA GLN A 47 -3.07 -4.97 -16.95
C GLN A 47 -1.89 -4.32 -16.22
N ASP A 48 -2.15 -3.64 -15.12
CA ASP A 48 -1.13 -2.92 -14.36
C ASP A 48 -0.60 -3.72 -13.15
N LEU A 49 -1.17 -4.88 -12.88
CA LEU A 49 -0.82 -5.65 -11.68
C LEU A 49 0.68 -5.96 -11.63
N GLY A 50 1.27 -6.36 -12.75
CA GLY A 50 2.69 -6.64 -12.82
C GLY A 50 3.57 -5.43 -12.51
N LYS A 51 3.10 -4.22 -12.81
CA LYS A 51 3.86 -2.99 -12.56
C LYS A 51 3.96 -2.68 -11.08
N VAL A 52 2.88 -2.93 -10.32
CA VAL A 52 2.90 -2.65 -8.89
C VAL A 52 3.58 -3.77 -8.09
N ILE A 53 3.58 -4.99 -8.60
CA ILE A 53 4.36 -6.08 -8.01
C ILE A 53 5.83 -5.88 -8.30
N GLY A 54 6.14 -5.48 -9.54
CA GLY A 54 7.49 -5.26 -9.99
C GLY A 54 8.20 -6.55 -10.39
N LYS A 55 9.33 -6.39 -11.05
CA LYS A 55 10.13 -7.52 -11.49
C LYS A 55 10.59 -8.32 -10.27
N GLN A 56 10.28 -9.61 -10.25
CA GLN A 56 10.61 -10.51 -9.14
C GLN A 56 10.02 -10.04 -7.80
N GLY A 57 8.91 -9.31 -7.86
CA GLY A 57 8.24 -8.83 -6.67
C GLY A 57 8.94 -7.69 -5.94
N ARG A 58 9.90 -7.04 -6.56
CA ARG A 58 10.73 -6.01 -5.90
C ARG A 58 9.94 -4.79 -5.44
N THR A 59 9.01 -4.32 -6.26
CA THR A 59 8.21 -3.14 -5.91
C THR A 59 7.30 -3.43 -4.72
N ALA A 60 6.60 -4.57 -4.75
CA ALA A 60 5.75 -4.97 -3.64
C ALA A 60 6.57 -5.16 -2.36
N ARG A 61 7.76 -5.74 -2.48
CA ARG A 61 8.65 -5.94 -1.33
C ARG A 61 9.13 -4.61 -0.76
N ALA A 62 9.46 -3.64 -1.63
CA ALA A 62 9.87 -2.31 -1.19
C ALA A 62 8.74 -1.61 -0.43
N MET A 63 7.50 -1.71 -0.92
CA MET A 63 6.35 -1.15 -0.22
C MET A 63 6.17 -1.78 1.17
N ARG A 64 6.33 -3.11 1.27
CA ARG A 64 6.23 -3.80 2.56
C ARG A 64 7.35 -3.39 3.52
N THR A 65 8.54 -3.13 3.00
CA THR A 65 9.66 -2.64 3.79
C THR A 65 9.36 -1.25 4.36
N LEU A 66 8.78 -0.36 3.55
CA LEU A 66 8.38 0.96 4.01
C LEU A 66 7.30 0.88 5.09
N LEU A 67 6.32 -0.01 4.90
CA LEU A 67 5.27 -0.21 5.90
C LEU A 67 5.84 -0.80 7.19
N GLY A 68 6.81 -1.70 7.08
CA GLY A 68 7.48 -2.25 8.25
C GLY A 68 8.20 -1.17 9.07
N ALA A 69 8.91 -0.27 8.39
CA ALA A 69 9.57 0.86 9.06
C ALA A 69 8.56 1.79 9.73
N ALA A 70 7.45 2.08 9.05
CA ALA A 70 6.38 2.90 9.62
C ALA A 70 5.74 2.21 10.83
N SER A 71 5.57 0.89 10.76
CA SER A 71 5.04 0.12 11.88
C SER A 71 5.89 0.27 13.14
N MET A 72 7.20 0.18 12.98
CA MET A 72 8.12 0.35 14.11
C MET A 72 8.07 1.76 14.67
N LYS A 73 8.06 2.77 13.80
CA LYS A 73 8.08 4.16 14.22
C LYS A 73 6.79 4.58 14.91
N GLN A 74 5.65 4.08 14.43
CA GLN A 74 4.33 4.47 14.91
C GLN A 74 3.75 3.51 15.94
N HIS A 75 4.46 2.43 16.23
CA HIS A 75 3.98 1.37 17.13
C HIS A 75 2.63 0.82 16.68
N LYS A 76 2.45 0.71 15.37
CA LYS A 76 1.22 0.20 14.76
C LYS A 76 1.59 -0.69 13.59
N ARG A 77 0.99 -1.86 13.52
CA ARG A 77 1.29 -2.83 12.48
C ARG A 77 0.53 -2.51 11.19
N TYR A 78 1.25 -2.51 10.08
CA TYR A 78 0.67 -2.36 8.75
C TYR A 78 0.98 -3.59 7.91
N THR A 79 -0.01 -4.07 7.20
CA THR A 79 0.13 -5.20 6.27
C THR A 79 -0.40 -4.76 4.91
N LEU A 80 0.28 -5.17 3.84
CA LEU A 80 -0.15 -4.84 2.48
C LEU A 80 -0.67 -6.10 1.80
N GLU A 81 -1.89 -6.02 1.29
CA GLU A 81 -2.47 -7.05 0.43
C GLU A 81 -2.68 -6.49 -0.96
N ILE A 82 -2.36 -7.30 -1.96
CA ILE A 82 -2.55 -6.96 -3.37
C ILE A 82 -3.75 -7.76 -3.86
N LEU A 83 -4.80 -7.04 -4.26
CA LEU A 83 -6.01 -7.67 -4.79
C LEU A 83 -5.88 -7.87 -6.29
N GLU A 84 -6.24 -9.03 -6.75
CA GLU A 84 -6.21 -9.37 -8.16
C GLU A 84 -7.57 -9.18 -8.84
#